data_f4a4589eb4ba1c8b5904454c01f205cd
#
_entry.id   f4a4589eb4ba1c8b5904454c01f205cd
#
_cell.length_a   1.000
_cell.length_b   1.000
_cell.length_c   1.000
_cell.angle_alpha   90.00
_cell.angle_beta   90.00
_cell.angle_gamma   90.00
#
_symmetry.space_group_name_H-M   'P 1'
#
loop_
_entity.id
_entity.type
_entity.pdbx_description
1 polymer ?
#
loop_
_entity_poly.entity_id
_entity_poly.type
_entity_poly.pdbx_seq_one_letter_code
_entity_poly.pdbx_strand_id
1 'polypeptide(L)'
;MPTSKVHPARSVVPAATASKSTKASAKKPAAAKAKTSNSPSAGKGLPRKARKPASLPKSDGDAGVQAYIASMEPWQAAIAKRVDALVVKHVPGVRKAVRWHCPFYGVEGQGWFLAFSGFQHHVKFSFFKGTSLKPVPPIGQFKDVRSLDVRESDKIDEKQLATWIKQAASIPGWDA
;
A
#
# COMPACT_ATOMS: atom_id res chain seq x y z
N MET A 1 27.68 -56.04 14.50
CA MET A 1 28.97 -55.82 15.14
C MET A 1 29.91 -55.17 14.14
N PRO A 2 30.71 -54.13 14.44
CA PRO A 2 30.62 -53.10 15.47
C PRO A 2 30.46 -51.70 14.90
N THR A 3 29.81 -50.80 15.55
CA THR A 3 30.24 -49.67 16.40
C THR A 3 31.39 -48.83 15.87
N SER A 4 31.10 -47.54 15.60
CA SER A 4 31.98 -46.47 16.05
C SER A 4 31.23 -45.13 16.10
N LYS A 5 31.07 -44.72 17.28
CA LYS A 5 30.76 -43.48 17.95
C LYS A 5 31.97 -42.55 17.84
N VAL A 6 31.83 -41.31 17.43
CA VAL A 6 32.66 -40.18 17.87
C VAL A 6 31.86 -38.87 17.84
N HIS A 7 31.59 -38.33 18.99
CA HIS A 7 31.47 -36.93 19.39
C HIS A 7 32.84 -36.54 20.02
N PRO A 8 33.13 -35.29 20.41
CA PRO A 8 32.67 -33.94 20.13
C PRO A 8 33.83 -32.93 19.96
N ALA A 9 33.53 -31.68 19.65
CA ALA A 9 34.31 -30.50 20.10
C ALA A 9 33.46 -29.24 19.91
N ARG A 10 33.13 -28.70 20.83
CA ARG A 10 33.10 -27.59 21.79
C ARG A 10 34.32 -26.66 21.62
N SER A 11 34.08 -25.40 21.28
CA SER A 11 34.90 -24.21 21.59
C SER A 11 34.07 -22.97 21.31
N VAL A 12 33.64 -22.34 22.33
CA VAL A 12 34.17 -21.27 23.19
C VAL A 12 34.07 -19.88 22.56
N VAL A 13 33.19 -19.10 23.17
CA VAL A 13 33.05 -17.62 23.09
C VAL A 13 34.28 -16.97 23.70
N PRO A 14 34.63 -15.73 23.36
CA PRO A 14 34.65 -14.76 24.43
C PRO A 14 33.87 -13.48 24.19
N ALA A 15 33.40 -12.99 25.30
CA ALA A 15 32.66 -11.77 25.50
C ALA A 15 33.57 -10.54 25.61
N ALA A 16 32.92 -9.41 25.42
CA ALA A 16 33.12 -8.12 26.08
C ALA A 16 34.34 -7.26 25.74
N THR A 17 34.05 -6.04 25.29
CA THR A 17 34.49 -4.87 26.09
C THR A 17 33.58 -3.67 25.80
N ALA A 18 33.06 -3.15 26.88
CA ALA A 18 32.41 -1.86 26.99
C ALA A 18 33.47 -0.76 27.04
N SER A 19 33.18 0.39 26.45
CA SER A 19 33.81 1.65 26.85
C SER A 19 32.81 2.79 26.81
N LYS A 20 32.72 3.36 27.99
CA LYS A 20 31.98 4.50 28.46
C LYS A 20 32.51 5.82 27.91
N SER A 21 31.56 6.78 27.81
CA SER A 21 31.67 8.19 28.26
C SER A 21 32.51 9.14 27.40
N THR A 22 31.90 10.24 26.92
CA THR A 22 31.99 11.51 27.62
C THR A 22 31.02 12.55 27.04
N LYS A 23 30.44 13.27 27.96
CA LYS A 23 29.54 14.40 27.92
C LYS A 23 30.36 15.70 27.83
N ALA A 24 29.97 16.65 26.96
CA ALA A 24 30.24 18.08 27.08
C ALA A 24 29.35 18.80 26.06
N SER A 25 28.40 19.49 26.40
CA SER A 25 27.98 20.78 26.94
C SER A 25 28.71 22.01 26.39
N ALA A 26 27.83 22.93 25.96
CA ALA A 26 27.96 24.41 25.89
C ALA A 26 28.28 24.99 24.48
N LYS A 27 27.51 25.87 23.96
CA LYS A 27 27.17 27.25 24.26
C LYS A 27 26.79 27.98 22.98
N LYS A 28 25.63 28.60 22.96
CA LYS A 28 25.21 29.64 22.02
C LYS A 28 26.00 30.94 22.31
N PRO A 29 26.27 31.80 21.33
CA PRO A 29 25.60 33.08 21.38
C PRO A 29 25.09 33.63 20.03
N ALA A 30 24.30 34.67 20.19
CA ALA A 30 23.37 35.32 19.31
C ALA A 30 23.98 36.37 18.38
N ALA A 31 23.15 36.70 17.34
CA ALA A 31 22.91 37.99 16.70
C ALA A 31 23.95 38.62 15.78
N ALA A 32 23.50 38.81 14.51
CA ALA A 32 23.62 40.13 13.86
C ALA A 32 22.66 40.20 12.67
N LYS A 33 21.87 41.26 12.62
CA LYS A 33 20.98 41.72 11.56
C LYS A 33 21.80 42.25 10.36
N ALA A 34 21.38 41.96 9.15
CA ALA A 34 21.55 42.89 8.03
C ALA A 34 20.39 42.68 7.03
N LYS A 35 19.66 43.79 6.81
CA LYS A 35 18.66 43.99 5.74
C LYS A 35 19.37 44.24 4.41
N THR A 36 18.79 43.74 3.29
CA THR A 36 18.46 44.50 2.06
C THR A 36 17.93 43.53 1.03
N SER A 37 16.66 43.58 0.71
CA SER A 37 15.97 44.02 -0.50
C SER A 37 16.51 43.47 -1.84
N ASN A 38 15.76 42.61 -2.52
CA ASN A 38 14.93 42.86 -3.73
C ASN A 38 14.37 41.57 -4.30
N SER A 39 13.07 41.60 -4.52
CA SER A 39 12.31 40.59 -5.33
C SER A 39 12.65 40.68 -6.81
N PRO A 40 12.42 39.59 -7.60
CA PRO A 40 11.11 39.51 -8.20
C PRO A 40 10.42 38.11 -8.14
N SER A 41 9.19 38.17 -7.82
CA SER A 41 8.05 37.39 -8.27
C SER A 41 8.34 36.15 -9.11
N ALA A 42 8.35 34.98 -8.46
CA ALA A 42 8.02 33.72 -9.10
C ALA A 42 6.88 33.08 -8.29
N GLY A 43 5.79 32.80 -8.96
CA GLY A 43 4.50 32.42 -8.40
C GLY A 43 4.61 31.36 -7.32
N LYS A 44 4.15 31.73 -6.14
CA LYS A 44 3.82 30.78 -5.08
C LYS A 44 2.65 29.93 -5.56
N GLY A 45 2.96 28.74 -6.10
CA GLY A 45 2.01 27.66 -6.18
C GLY A 45 1.54 27.37 -4.77
N LEU A 46 0.32 27.78 -4.45
CA LEU A 46 -0.38 27.36 -3.24
C LEU A 46 -0.28 25.84 -3.11
N PRO A 47 -0.04 25.27 -1.93
CA PRO A 47 -0.10 23.84 -1.73
C PRO A 47 -1.51 23.38 -2.15
N ARG A 48 -1.60 22.62 -3.24
CA ARG A 48 -2.87 22.01 -3.64
C ARG A 48 -3.30 21.13 -2.49
N LYS A 49 -4.32 21.58 -1.75
CA LYS A 49 -5.01 20.72 -0.78
C LYS A 49 -5.37 19.44 -1.52
N ALA A 50 -4.85 18.32 -1.03
CA ALA A 50 -5.22 17.01 -1.53
C ALA A 50 -6.75 16.95 -1.57
N ARG A 51 -7.30 16.86 -2.78
CA ARG A 51 -8.74 16.66 -2.97
C ARG A 51 -9.05 15.28 -2.37
N LYS A 52 -9.87 15.27 -1.33
CA LYS A 52 -10.54 14.03 -0.93
C LYS A 52 -11.25 13.51 -2.17
N PRO A 53 -11.09 12.23 -2.53
CA PRO A 53 -11.87 11.66 -3.62
C PRO A 53 -13.33 11.97 -3.37
N ALA A 54 -14.01 12.43 -4.42
CA ALA A 54 -15.43 12.80 -4.32
C ALA A 54 -16.18 11.61 -3.72
N SER A 55 -17.06 11.89 -2.75
CA SER A 55 -17.95 10.88 -2.19
C SER A 55 -18.94 10.47 -3.26
N LEU A 56 -18.59 9.49 -4.07
CA LEU A 56 -19.45 8.97 -5.11
C LEU A 56 -20.60 8.17 -4.50
N PRO A 57 -21.83 8.31 -5.01
CA PRO A 57 -22.95 7.53 -4.55
C PRO A 57 -22.72 6.04 -4.81
N LYS A 58 -23.43 5.19 -4.04
CA LYS A 58 -23.46 3.75 -4.29
C LYS A 58 -23.88 3.51 -5.74
N SER A 59 -23.08 2.77 -6.49
CA SER A 59 -23.38 2.42 -7.88
C SER A 59 -22.91 1.01 -8.19
N ASP A 60 -23.64 0.32 -9.03
CA ASP A 60 -23.26 -0.97 -9.57
C ASP A 60 -22.71 -0.80 -11.00
N GLY A 61 -21.75 -1.63 -11.38
CA GLY A 61 -21.15 -1.65 -12.70
C GLY A 61 -19.85 -0.85 -12.81
N ASP A 62 -19.28 -0.91 -14.01
CA ASP A 62 -17.97 -0.31 -14.33
C ASP A 62 -17.99 1.23 -14.28
N ALA A 63 -19.08 1.86 -14.71
CA ALA A 63 -19.15 3.32 -14.81
C ALA A 63 -18.84 4.05 -13.49
N GLY A 64 -19.32 3.52 -12.35
CA GLY A 64 -19.04 4.09 -11.04
C GLY A 64 -17.57 3.97 -10.66
N VAL A 65 -16.94 2.84 -10.97
CA VAL A 65 -15.52 2.61 -10.72
C VAL A 65 -14.65 3.53 -11.58
N GLN A 66 -14.98 3.71 -12.86
CA GLN A 66 -14.26 4.62 -13.76
C GLN A 66 -14.42 6.08 -13.32
N ALA A 67 -15.61 6.48 -12.88
CA ALA A 67 -15.86 7.82 -12.34
C ALA A 67 -15.02 8.06 -11.05
N TYR A 68 -14.93 7.06 -10.18
CA TYR A 68 -14.06 7.13 -9.00
C TYR A 68 -12.58 7.32 -9.40
N ILE A 69 -12.09 6.50 -10.32
CA ILE A 69 -10.70 6.58 -10.81
C ILE A 69 -10.44 7.97 -11.43
N ALA A 70 -11.39 8.50 -12.21
CA ALA A 70 -11.26 9.81 -12.82
C ALA A 70 -11.22 10.97 -11.80
N SER A 71 -11.78 10.77 -10.60
CA SER A 71 -11.77 11.76 -9.52
C SER A 71 -10.48 11.77 -8.68
N MET A 72 -9.62 10.77 -8.86
CA MET A 72 -8.34 10.63 -8.13
C MET A 72 -7.28 11.60 -8.66
N GLU A 73 -6.22 11.80 -7.87
CA GLU A 73 -5.02 12.50 -8.38
C GLU A 73 -4.41 11.72 -9.57
N PRO A 74 -3.79 12.42 -10.55
CA PRO A 74 -3.31 11.78 -11.79
C PRO A 74 -2.45 10.53 -11.58
N TRP A 75 -1.51 10.57 -10.63
CA TRP A 75 -0.65 9.43 -10.32
C TRP A 75 -1.43 8.24 -9.71
N GLN A 76 -2.40 8.53 -8.83
CA GLN A 76 -3.28 7.52 -8.25
C GLN A 76 -4.17 6.88 -9.31
N ALA A 77 -4.75 7.71 -10.18
CA ALA A 77 -5.57 7.24 -11.30
C ALA A 77 -4.79 6.34 -12.24
N ALA A 78 -3.51 6.66 -12.51
CA ALA A 78 -2.65 5.81 -13.33
C ALA A 78 -2.44 4.42 -12.68
N ILE A 79 -2.17 4.37 -11.38
CA ILE A 79 -2.05 3.13 -10.61
C ILE A 79 -3.36 2.34 -10.62
N ALA A 80 -4.47 3.01 -10.30
CA ALA A 80 -5.78 2.38 -10.23
C ALA A 80 -6.24 1.80 -11.58
N LYS A 81 -6.01 2.50 -12.70
CA LYS A 81 -6.29 2.01 -14.06
C LYS A 81 -5.48 0.76 -14.40
N ARG A 82 -4.20 0.70 -14.01
CA ARG A 82 -3.36 -0.49 -14.23
C ARG A 82 -3.91 -1.69 -13.45
N VAL A 83 -4.30 -1.49 -12.20
CA VAL A 83 -4.88 -2.56 -11.38
C VAL A 83 -6.26 -2.97 -11.90
N ASP A 84 -7.11 -2.04 -12.30
CA ASP A 84 -8.41 -2.33 -12.93
C ASP A 84 -8.24 -3.19 -14.19
N ALA A 85 -7.31 -2.84 -15.06
CA ALA A 85 -6.99 -3.62 -16.25
C ALA A 85 -6.49 -5.03 -15.92
N LEU A 86 -5.65 -5.19 -14.88
CA LEU A 86 -5.22 -6.51 -14.41
C LEU A 86 -6.39 -7.34 -13.88
N VAL A 87 -7.30 -6.73 -13.12
CA VAL A 87 -8.48 -7.42 -12.60
C VAL A 87 -9.35 -7.91 -13.77
N VAL A 88 -9.69 -7.04 -14.71
CA VAL A 88 -10.50 -7.40 -15.89
C VAL A 88 -9.85 -8.50 -16.72
N LYS A 89 -8.54 -8.42 -16.91
CA LYS A 89 -7.77 -9.43 -17.68
C LYS A 89 -7.78 -10.81 -17.03
N HIS A 90 -7.72 -10.87 -15.69
CA HIS A 90 -7.53 -12.13 -14.97
C HIS A 90 -8.80 -12.71 -14.35
N VAL A 91 -9.85 -11.92 -14.27
CA VAL A 91 -11.15 -12.31 -13.73
C VAL A 91 -12.25 -11.98 -14.75
N PRO A 92 -12.46 -12.87 -15.77
CA PRO A 92 -13.54 -12.67 -16.74
C PRO A 92 -14.90 -12.59 -16.02
N GLY A 93 -15.72 -11.61 -16.40
CA GLY A 93 -17.02 -11.41 -15.75
C GLY A 93 -16.95 -10.81 -14.35
N VAL A 94 -15.84 -10.13 -14.00
CA VAL A 94 -15.70 -9.48 -12.71
C VAL A 94 -16.85 -8.48 -12.47
N ARG A 95 -17.50 -8.60 -11.31
CA ARG A 95 -18.46 -7.60 -10.83
C ARG A 95 -17.71 -6.40 -10.29
N LYS A 96 -18.17 -5.21 -10.67
CA LYS A 96 -17.65 -3.94 -10.18
C LYS A 96 -18.76 -3.15 -9.52
N ALA A 97 -18.46 -2.47 -8.42
CA ALA A 97 -19.38 -1.58 -7.75
C ALA A 97 -18.65 -0.51 -6.97
N VAL A 98 -19.36 0.57 -6.64
CA VAL A 98 -18.89 1.52 -5.61
C VAL A 98 -19.74 1.31 -4.36
N ARG A 99 -19.10 0.98 -3.26
CA ARG A 99 -19.69 0.77 -1.93
C ARG A 99 -18.87 1.56 -0.92
N TRP A 100 -19.51 2.17 0.06
CA TRP A 100 -18.83 2.99 1.09
C TRP A 100 -17.77 3.93 0.53
N HIS A 101 -18.10 4.56 -0.61
CA HIS A 101 -17.21 5.49 -1.33
C HIS A 101 -15.92 4.86 -1.85
N CYS A 102 -15.87 3.55 -2.03
CA CYS A 102 -14.71 2.82 -2.55
C CYS A 102 -15.14 1.89 -3.70
N PRO A 103 -14.31 1.71 -4.72
CA PRO A 103 -14.47 0.66 -5.71
C PRO A 103 -14.28 -0.73 -5.12
N PHE A 104 -15.17 -1.63 -5.50
CA PHE A 104 -15.19 -3.03 -5.11
C PHE A 104 -15.19 -3.92 -6.34
N TYR A 105 -14.44 -5.02 -6.26
CA TYR A 105 -14.39 -6.07 -7.27
C TYR A 105 -14.81 -7.39 -6.65
N GLY A 106 -15.71 -8.09 -7.34
CA GLY A 106 -16.28 -9.34 -6.87
C GLY A 106 -16.51 -10.34 -7.99
N VAL A 107 -16.87 -11.53 -7.61
CA VAL A 107 -17.33 -12.58 -8.53
C VAL A 107 -18.79 -12.89 -8.19
N GLU A 108 -19.60 -13.09 -9.22
CA GLU A 108 -21.01 -13.44 -9.03
C GLU A 108 -21.13 -14.71 -8.18
N GLY A 109 -21.97 -14.65 -7.14
CA GLY A 109 -22.17 -15.75 -6.20
C GLY A 109 -21.02 -16.05 -5.24
N GLN A 110 -19.87 -15.36 -5.33
CA GLN A 110 -18.71 -15.53 -4.44
C GLN A 110 -18.41 -14.32 -3.54
N GLY A 111 -19.12 -13.20 -3.74
CA GLY A 111 -18.89 -11.99 -2.96
C GLY A 111 -17.73 -11.14 -3.47
N TRP A 112 -17.28 -10.20 -2.62
CA TRP A 112 -16.26 -9.22 -2.95
C TRP A 112 -14.88 -9.70 -2.52
N PHE A 113 -13.90 -9.66 -3.41
CA PHE A 113 -12.53 -10.12 -3.11
C PHE A 113 -11.52 -8.99 -2.97
N LEU A 114 -11.76 -7.83 -3.61
CA LEU A 114 -10.84 -6.71 -3.62
C LEU A 114 -11.59 -5.38 -3.52
N ALA A 115 -11.06 -4.44 -2.76
CA ALA A 115 -11.46 -3.04 -2.78
C ALA A 115 -10.22 -2.15 -2.82
N PHE A 116 -10.36 -0.90 -3.29
CA PHE A 116 -9.28 0.07 -3.18
C PHE A 116 -9.75 1.46 -2.80
N SER A 117 -8.83 2.25 -2.24
CA SER A 117 -9.07 3.62 -1.81
C SER A 117 -7.84 4.48 -2.06
N GLY A 118 -8.05 5.73 -2.52
CA GLY A 118 -7.00 6.73 -2.61
C GLY A 118 -6.82 7.45 -1.29
N PHE A 119 -5.57 7.54 -0.81
CA PHE A 119 -5.13 8.34 0.33
C PHE A 119 -4.16 9.40 -0.15
N GLN A 120 -3.81 10.35 0.69
CA GLN A 120 -2.94 11.47 0.30
C GLN A 120 -1.60 11.03 -0.32
N HIS A 121 -1.01 9.95 0.19
CA HIS A 121 0.35 9.52 -0.18
C HIS A 121 0.42 8.10 -0.76
N HIS A 122 -0.70 7.40 -0.89
CA HIS A 122 -0.74 6.05 -1.43
C HIS A 122 -2.13 5.68 -1.93
N VAL A 123 -2.19 4.67 -2.79
CA VAL A 123 -3.42 3.92 -3.10
C VAL A 123 -3.36 2.61 -2.34
N LYS A 124 -4.38 2.32 -1.55
CA LYS A 124 -4.49 1.09 -0.76
C LYS A 124 -5.38 0.10 -1.50
N PHE A 125 -4.86 -1.08 -1.75
CA PHE A 125 -5.59 -2.24 -2.27
C PHE A 125 -5.82 -3.24 -1.16
N SER A 126 -7.07 -3.56 -0.86
CA SER A 126 -7.46 -4.43 0.26
C SER A 126 -8.10 -5.71 -0.25
N PHE A 127 -7.48 -6.85 0.07
CA PHE A 127 -7.99 -8.19 -0.22
C PHE A 127 -8.74 -8.73 1.00
N PHE A 128 -10.03 -9.03 0.85
CA PHE A 128 -10.91 -9.40 1.98
C PHE A 128 -10.53 -10.74 2.63
N LYS A 129 -9.98 -11.67 1.88
CA LYS A 129 -9.42 -12.94 2.38
C LYS A 129 -7.91 -13.00 2.17
N GLY A 130 -7.26 -11.88 2.40
CA GLY A 130 -5.84 -11.69 2.11
C GLY A 130 -4.91 -12.62 2.89
N THR A 131 -5.32 -13.13 4.06
CA THR A 131 -4.56 -14.14 4.81
C THR A 131 -4.46 -15.48 4.11
N SER A 132 -5.38 -15.79 3.19
CA SER A 132 -5.39 -17.03 2.42
C SER A 132 -4.53 -16.94 1.15
N LEU A 133 -4.04 -15.75 0.80
CA LEU A 133 -3.22 -15.53 -0.39
C LEU A 133 -1.76 -15.93 -0.16
N LYS A 134 -1.09 -16.36 -1.24
CA LYS A 134 0.33 -16.75 -1.20
C LYS A 134 1.13 -16.03 -2.28
N PRO A 135 2.18 -15.28 -1.91
CA PRO A 135 2.53 -14.87 -0.55
C PRO A 135 1.45 -13.97 0.05
N VAL A 136 1.40 -13.87 1.37
CA VAL A 136 0.43 -13.01 2.07
C VAL A 136 0.77 -11.54 1.81
N PRO A 137 -0.18 -10.68 1.42
CA PRO A 137 0.06 -9.25 1.27
C PRO A 137 0.56 -8.60 2.58
N PRO A 138 1.43 -7.58 2.49
CA PRO A 138 2.29 -7.18 3.62
C PRO A 138 1.55 -6.49 4.77
N ILE A 139 0.43 -5.82 4.51
CA ILE A 139 -0.23 -4.97 5.50
C ILE A 139 -1.48 -5.67 6.05
N GLY A 140 -1.50 -5.93 7.35
CA GLY A 140 -2.66 -6.46 8.06
C GLY A 140 -3.45 -5.34 8.74
N GLN A 141 -4.76 -5.27 8.51
CA GLN A 141 -5.64 -4.28 9.12
C GLN A 141 -6.74 -4.94 9.96
N PHE A 142 -7.29 -6.05 9.49
CA PHE A 142 -8.32 -6.84 10.16
C PHE A 142 -7.94 -8.32 10.12
N LYS A 143 -8.67 -9.16 10.83
CA LYS A 143 -8.38 -10.59 10.97
C LYS A 143 -8.01 -11.26 9.64
N ASP A 144 -8.86 -11.14 8.61
CA ASP A 144 -8.67 -11.82 7.32
C ASP A 144 -8.24 -10.88 6.19
N VAL A 145 -8.34 -9.58 6.40
CA VAL A 145 -8.00 -8.58 5.37
C VAL A 145 -6.50 -8.33 5.36
N ARG A 146 -5.93 -8.33 4.15
CA ARG A 146 -4.55 -7.90 3.92
C ARG A 146 -4.53 -6.88 2.80
N SER A 147 -3.62 -5.94 2.91
CA SER A 147 -3.56 -4.80 2.00
C SER A 147 -2.17 -4.61 1.42
N LEU A 148 -2.13 -3.96 0.28
CA LEU A 148 -0.95 -3.42 -0.36
C LEU A 148 -1.14 -1.92 -0.52
N ASP A 149 -0.21 -1.13 -0.01
CA ASP A 149 -0.15 0.31 -0.24
C ASP A 149 0.85 0.59 -1.36
N VAL A 150 0.43 1.34 -2.37
CA VAL A 150 1.25 1.72 -3.53
C VAL A 150 1.38 3.24 -3.55
N ARG A 151 2.60 3.74 -3.49
CA ARG A 151 2.94 5.16 -3.57
C ARG A 151 3.27 5.55 -5.01
N GLU A 152 3.35 6.84 -5.28
CA GLU A 152 3.67 7.38 -6.61
C GLU A 152 5.00 6.85 -7.16
N SER A 153 6.03 6.75 -6.30
CA SER A 153 7.37 6.27 -6.67
C SER A 153 7.51 4.75 -6.75
N ASP A 154 6.50 3.99 -6.30
CA ASP A 154 6.61 2.56 -6.19
C ASP A 154 6.43 1.88 -7.55
N LYS A 155 7.26 0.88 -7.80
CA LYS A 155 7.08 -0.02 -8.95
C LYS A 155 6.09 -1.12 -8.58
N ILE A 156 5.00 -1.19 -9.31
CA ILE A 156 4.00 -2.25 -9.12
C ILE A 156 4.55 -3.56 -9.68
N ASP A 157 4.66 -4.57 -8.85
CA ASP A 157 4.88 -5.94 -9.32
C ASP A 157 3.55 -6.51 -9.84
N GLU A 158 3.32 -6.32 -11.14
CA GLU A 158 2.09 -6.77 -11.81
C GLU A 158 1.94 -8.30 -11.79
N LYS A 159 3.03 -9.05 -11.80
CA LYS A 159 3.00 -10.52 -11.74
C LYS A 159 2.49 -10.99 -10.39
N GLN A 160 3.03 -10.42 -9.32
CA GLN A 160 2.59 -10.72 -7.97
C GLN A 160 1.14 -10.29 -7.75
N LEU A 161 0.78 -9.09 -8.21
CA LEU A 161 -0.58 -8.57 -8.09
C LEU A 161 -1.59 -9.43 -8.87
N ALA A 162 -1.26 -9.85 -10.10
CA ALA A 162 -2.07 -10.76 -10.88
C ALA A 162 -2.26 -12.13 -10.19
N THR A 163 -1.21 -12.62 -9.52
CA THR A 163 -1.28 -13.85 -8.73
C THR A 163 -2.27 -13.70 -7.57
N TRP A 164 -2.20 -12.62 -6.82
CA TRP A 164 -3.15 -12.33 -5.74
C TRP A 164 -4.59 -12.17 -6.24
N ILE A 165 -4.78 -11.44 -7.35
CA ILE A 165 -6.11 -11.26 -7.95
C ILE A 165 -6.74 -12.61 -8.34
N LYS A 166 -6.00 -13.50 -9.01
CA LYS A 166 -6.47 -14.83 -9.39
C LYS A 166 -6.84 -15.67 -8.17
N GLN A 167 -5.96 -15.70 -7.17
CA GLN A 167 -6.22 -16.45 -5.92
C GLN A 167 -7.44 -15.89 -5.19
N ALA A 168 -7.52 -14.57 -5.04
CA ALA A 168 -8.63 -13.92 -4.33
C ALA A 168 -9.97 -14.13 -5.03
N ALA A 169 -9.99 -14.12 -6.37
CA ALA A 169 -11.21 -14.39 -7.14
C ALA A 169 -11.65 -15.86 -7.13
N SER A 170 -10.78 -16.80 -6.76
CA SER A 170 -11.07 -18.23 -6.69
C SER A 170 -11.56 -18.72 -5.33
N ILE A 171 -11.53 -17.87 -4.31
CA ILE A 171 -11.99 -18.19 -2.95
C ILE A 171 -13.24 -17.37 -2.60
N PRO A 172 -14.11 -17.88 -1.71
CA PRO A 172 -15.26 -17.11 -1.25
C PRO A 172 -14.81 -15.76 -0.68
N GLY A 173 -15.35 -14.69 -1.24
CA GLY A 173 -15.04 -13.33 -0.85
C GLY A 173 -15.81 -12.91 0.41
N TRP A 174 -16.04 -11.61 0.51
CA TRP A 174 -16.84 -11.01 1.56
C TRP A 174 -18.23 -10.66 1.02
N ASP A 175 -19.27 -11.06 1.73
CA ASP A 175 -20.64 -10.69 1.46
C ASP A 175 -20.97 -9.37 2.17
N ALA A 176 -21.50 -8.40 1.40
CA ALA A 176 -21.78 -7.04 1.85
C ALA A 176 -23.28 -6.74 1.91
#